data_3dfcb131a65acacb4e31e69d73120591
#
_entry.id   3dfcb131a65acacb4e31e69d73120591
#
_cell.length_a   1.000
_cell.length_b   1.000
_cell.length_c   1.000
_cell.angle_alpha   90.00
_cell.angle_beta   90.00
_cell.angle_gamma   90.00
#
_symmetry.space_group_name_H-M   'P 1'
#
loop_
_entity.id
_entity.type
_entity.pdbx_description
1 polymer ?
#
loop_
_entity_poly.entity_id
_entity_poly.type
_entity_poly.pdbx_seq_one_letter_code
_entity_poly.pdbx_strand_id
1 'polypeptide(L)'
;MQFMFPLPHMLRLKATVQPWEASVTGADQTRMVKRAEELGYDMIAVPEHFIIPRSHVDLSGPHYFHAAAAQGYIAGATSRIRINSCITILPLQHPIVTAKALSTIDWMSSGRITVTFAVGWLEEEFKLLGVPFHERGRMSDEYLAAIIELWTSESPSFEGKYVSFKDVAFEPKPFQKPHLPVWMGGDADAALKRAARFASGWMPFLTRPEDFPARIDFIKSQPAFRGGPFDVSYGVATSRVGEGHKVNRDP
;
A
#
# COMPACT_ATOMS: atom_id res chain seq x y z
N MET A 1 19.17 -1.58 6.85
CA MET A 1 17.96 -0.81 7.24
C MET A 1 17.62 0.10 6.07
N GLN A 2 16.32 0.26 5.74
CA GLN A 2 15.85 1.12 4.67
C GLN A 2 14.96 2.20 5.28
N PHE A 3 14.98 3.40 4.70
CA PHE A 3 14.20 4.55 5.17
C PHE A 3 13.14 4.92 4.15
N MET A 4 11.87 4.88 4.59
CA MET A 4 10.74 5.30 3.78
C MET A 4 10.31 6.71 4.19
N PHE A 5 10.15 7.59 3.21
CA PHE A 5 9.73 8.97 3.41
C PHE A 5 8.23 9.11 3.13
N PRO A 6 7.42 9.43 4.15
CA PRO A 6 6.03 9.81 3.93
C PRO A 6 6.01 11.21 3.30
N LEU A 7 5.58 11.29 2.05
CA LEU A 7 5.59 12.56 1.34
C LEU A 7 4.53 13.51 1.92
N PRO A 8 4.92 14.72 2.38
CA PRO A 8 3.98 15.72 2.88
C PRO A 8 2.88 16.04 1.87
N HIS A 9 1.70 16.44 2.36
CA HIS A 9 0.53 16.78 1.57
C HIS A 9 -0.13 15.61 0.79
N MET A 10 0.44 14.40 0.78
CA MET A 10 -0.25 13.22 0.22
C MET A 10 -1.43 12.77 1.06
N LEU A 11 -1.36 13.08 2.35
CA LEU A 11 -2.34 12.80 3.38
C LEU A 11 -2.32 13.97 4.37
N ARG A 12 -3.48 14.55 4.68
CA ARG A 12 -3.58 15.68 5.62
C ARG A 12 -4.41 15.29 6.84
N LEU A 13 -3.76 14.59 7.76
CA LEU A 13 -4.34 14.27 9.08
C LEU A 13 -4.29 15.49 9.98
N LYS A 14 -5.40 15.81 10.66
CA LYS A 14 -5.50 16.93 11.61
C LYS A 14 -4.41 16.87 12.70
N ALA A 15 -4.03 15.66 13.11
CA ALA A 15 -3.03 15.45 14.15
C ALA A 15 -1.57 15.72 13.71
N THR A 16 -1.27 15.69 12.41
CA THR A 16 0.12 15.75 11.91
C THR A 16 0.34 16.79 10.83
N VAL A 17 -0.72 17.27 10.17
CA VAL A 17 -0.64 18.26 9.09
C VAL A 17 -0.02 19.56 9.59
N GLN A 18 0.92 20.10 8.82
CA GLN A 18 1.56 21.37 9.11
C GLN A 18 0.86 22.52 8.36
N PRO A 19 0.81 23.75 8.92
CA PRO A 19 0.14 24.88 8.27
C PRO A 19 0.62 25.15 6.83
N TRP A 20 1.91 24.98 6.56
CA TRP A 20 2.49 25.21 5.23
C TRP A 20 2.02 24.20 4.18
N GLU A 21 1.54 23.02 4.59
CA GLU A 21 1.03 22.02 3.65
C GLU A 21 -0.21 22.49 2.88
N ALA A 22 -0.92 23.50 3.39
CA ALA A 22 -2.08 24.08 2.70
C ALA A 22 -1.71 24.76 1.37
N SER A 23 -0.47 25.21 1.23
CA SER A 23 0.03 25.94 0.05
C SER A 23 0.87 25.05 -0.90
N VAL A 24 1.03 23.76 -0.60
CA VAL A 24 1.83 22.84 -1.42
C VAL A 24 1.20 22.66 -2.81
N THR A 25 2.03 22.85 -3.83
CA THR A 25 1.68 22.66 -5.24
C THR A 25 2.27 21.37 -5.81
N GLY A 26 1.90 20.99 -7.04
CA GLY A 26 2.53 19.88 -7.75
C GLY A 26 4.03 20.11 -7.99
N ALA A 27 4.45 21.36 -8.21
CA ALA A 27 5.87 21.69 -8.34
C ALA A 27 6.62 21.48 -7.02
N ASP A 28 5.99 21.76 -5.89
CA ASP A 28 6.56 21.49 -4.57
C ASP A 28 6.68 19.99 -4.32
N GLN A 29 5.68 19.20 -4.71
CA GLN A 29 5.74 17.74 -4.64
C GLN A 29 6.92 17.21 -5.46
N THR A 30 7.11 17.71 -6.68
CA THR A 30 8.27 17.34 -7.51
C THR A 30 9.59 17.66 -6.82
N ARG A 31 9.72 18.86 -6.20
CA ARG A 31 10.94 19.23 -5.47
C ARG A 31 11.18 18.33 -4.27
N MET A 32 10.13 18.01 -3.51
CA MET A 32 10.24 17.16 -2.32
C MET A 32 10.67 15.72 -2.67
N VAL A 33 10.07 15.10 -3.70
CA VAL A 33 10.46 13.73 -4.08
C VAL A 33 11.90 13.66 -4.61
N LYS A 34 12.32 14.65 -5.42
CA LYS A 34 13.72 14.76 -5.87
C LYS A 34 14.67 14.95 -4.69
N ARG A 35 14.30 15.80 -3.74
CA ARG A 35 15.11 16.04 -2.55
C ARG A 35 15.22 14.80 -1.67
N ALA A 36 14.15 14.03 -1.50
CA ALA A 36 14.19 12.76 -0.79
C ALA A 36 15.15 11.76 -1.47
N GLU A 37 15.11 11.69 -2.81
CA GLU A 37 16.04 10.86 -3.58
C GLU A 37 17.51 11.31 -3.44
N GLU A 38 17.78 12.62 -3.46
CA GLU A 38 19.12 13.18 -3.25
C GLU A 38 19.65 12.90 -1.84
N LEU A 39 18.80 12.97 -0.84
CA LEU A 39 19.13 12.70 0.57
C LEU A 39 19.33 11.21 0.87
N GLY A 40 19.08 10.32 -0.10
CA GLY A 40 19.31 8.89 0.04
C GLY A 40 18.19 8.13 0.76
N TYR A 41 16.97 8.66 0.79
CA TYR A 41 15.82 7.84 1.18
C TYR A 41 15.64 6.69 0.19
N ASP A 42 15.32 5.51 0.72
CA ASP A 42 15.17 4.30 -0.10
C ASP A 42 13.82 4.25 -0.80
N MET A 43 12.78 4.85 -0.18
CA MET A 43 11.40 4.67 -0.62
C MET A 43 10.51 5.89 -0.29
N ILE A 44 9.55 6.19 -1.16
CA ILE A 44 8.45 7.13 -0.92
C ILE A 44 7.20 6.34 -0.54
N ALA A 45 6.47 6.80 0.50
CA ALA A 45 5.16 6.27 0.89
C ALA A 45 4.02 7.07 0.26
N VAL A 46 3.07 6.37 -0.37
CA VAL A 46 1.86 6.95 -0.97
C VAL A 46 0.63 6.34 -0.33
N PRO A 47 -0.15 7.07 0.49
CA PRO A 47 -1.37 6.57 1.11
C PRO A 47 -2.56 6.56 0.13
N GLU A 48 -3.63 5.83 0.49
CA GLU A 48 -4.85 5.77 -0.30
C GLU A 48 -6.10 5.85 0.57
N HIS A 49 -7.03 6.68 0.14
CA HIS A 49 -8.47 6.63 0.37
C HIS A 49 -9.15 7.25 -0.85
N PHE A 50 -10.32 6.75 -1.22
CA PHE A 50 -11.09 7.30 -2.34
C PHE A 50 -12.03 8.41 -1.89
N ILE A 51 -12.64 8.23 -0.72
CA ILE A 51 -13.59 9.18 -0.15
C ILE A 51 -13.66 9.01 1.37
N ILE A 52 -13.64 10.13 2.08
CA ILE A 52 -13.77 10.15 3.55
C ILE A 52 -15.14 10.73 3.91
N PRO A 53 -16.02 9.98 4.57
CA PRO A 53 -17.27 10.51 5.12
C PRO A 53 -17.00 11.65 6.11
N ARG A 54 -17.89 12.64 6.16
CA ARG A 54 -17.69 13.80 7.06
C ARG A 54 -17.54 13.41 8.53
N SER A 55 -18.19 12.34 8.96
CA SER A 55 -18.06 11.79 10.33
C SER A 55 -16.65 11.32 10.67
N HIS A 56 -15.80 11.03 9.67
CA HIS A 56 -14.44 10.53 9.84
C HIS A 56 -13.34 11.56 9.50
N VAL A 57 -13.72 12.77 9.09
CA VAL A 57 -12.75 13.80 8.69
C VAL A 57 -11.78 14.18 9.81
N ASP A 58 -12.26 14.24 11.06
CA ASP A 58 -11.40 14.57 12.20
C ASP A 58 -10.36 13.49 12.51
N LEU A 59 -10.66 12.22 12.20
CA LEU A 59 -9.76 11.09 12.41
C LEU A 59 -8.80 10.90 11.24
N SER A 60 -9.34 10.86 10.01
CA SER A 60 -8.60 10.43 8.83
C SER A 60 -8.14 11.58 7.94
N GLY A 61 -8.64 12.82 8.19
CA GLY A 61 -8.49 13.94 7.24
C GLY A 61 -9.28 13.70 5.95
N PRO A 62 -9.60 14.76 5.20
CA PRO A 62 -10.38 14.63 3.96
C PRO A 62 -9.51 14.51 2.69
N HIS A 63 -8.20 14.64 2.81
CA HIS A 63 -7.31 14.87 1.68
C HIS A 63 -6.42 13.66 1.41
N TYR A 64 -6.65 13.01 0.29
CA TYR A 64 -5.85 11.91 -0.25
C TYR A 64 -5.74 12.06 -1.76
N PHE A 65 -4.61 11.66 -2.31
CA PHE A 65 -4.46 11.48 -3.75
C PHE A 65 -4.83 10.05 -4.15
N HIS A 66 -5.20 9.86 -5.41
CA HIS A 66 -5.35 8.52 -5.98
C HIS A 66 -3.95 7.87 -6.07
N ALA A 67 -3.75 6.74 -5.37
CA ALA A 67 -2.42 6.16 -5.17
C ALA A 67 -1.70 5.85 -6.48
N ALA A 68 -2.33 5.18 -7.44
CA ALA A 68 -1.68 4.84 -8.71
C ALA A 68 -1.31 6.09 -9.53
N ALA A 69 -2.15 7.14 -9.54
CA ALA A 69 -1.83 8.39 -10.23
C ALA A 69 -0.63 9.09 -9.58
N ALA A 70 -0.60 9.16 -8.24
CA ALA A 70 0.51 9.75 -7.50
C ALA A 70 1.81 8.95 -7.68
N GLN A 71 1.75 7.62 -7.65
CA GLN A 71 2.90 6.75 -7.90
C GLN A 71 3.47 6.96 -9.32
N GLY A 72 2.60 7.05 -10.34
CA GLY A 72 3.02 7.32 -11.71
C GLY A 72 3.69 8.69 -11.85
N TYR A 73 3.14 9.72 -11.19
CA TYR A 73 3.73 11.06 -11.16
C TYR A 73 5.12 11.06 -10.49
N ILE A 74 5.26 10.43 -9.34
CA ILE A 74 6.53 10.31 -8.61
C ILE A 74 7.55 9.52 -9.44
N ALA A 75 7.12 8.42 -10.06
CA ALA A 75 7.97 7.60 -10.91
C ALA A 75 8.56 8.39 -12.09
N GLY A 76 7.76 9.27 -12.71
CA GLY A 76 8.21 10.15 -13.78
C GLY A 76 9.11 11.29 -13.30
N ALA A 77 9.01 11.70 -12.03
CA ALA A 77 9.79 12.79 -11.45
C ALA A 77 11.15 12.36 -10.86
N THR A 78 11.36 11.08 -10.66
CA THR A 78 12.53 10.47 -9.97
C THR A 78 13.18 9.38 -10.82
N SER A 79 14.36 8.91 -10.45
CA SER A 79 15.12 7.93 -11.22
C SER A 79 15.60 6.69 -10.45
N ARG A 80 15.70 6.76 -9.12
CA ARG A 80 16.26 5.69 -8.28
C ARG A 80 15.38 5.30 -7.11
N ILE A 81 14.76 6.28 -6.43
CA ILE A 81 13.98 6.04 -5.23
C ILE A 81 12.81 5.10 -5.53
N ARG A 82 12.58 4.14 -4.67
CA ARG A 82 11.44 3.22 -4.76
C ARG A 82 10.15 3.92 -4.31
N ILE A 83 9.03 3.37 -4.70
CA ILE A 83 7.72 3.95 -4.41
C ILE A 83 6.83 2.83 -3.88
N ASN A 84 6.27 3.03 -2.69
CA ASN A 84 5.36 2.06 -2.07
C ASN A 84 3.98 2.70 -1.82
N SER A 85 2.93 2.01 -2.21
CA SER A 85 1.60 2.36 -1.69
C SER A 85 1.51 1.95 -0.22
N CYS A 86 1.19 2.87 0.65
CA CYS A 86 1.07 2.64 2.08
C CYS A 86 -0.30 3.14 2.57
N ILE A 87 -1.33 2.43 2.29
CA ILE A 87 -1.56 1.15 1.63
C ILE A 87 -2.42 1.31 0.38
N THR A 88 -2.49 0.30 -0.51
CA THR A 88 -3.57 0.16 -1.50
C THR A 88 -4.69 -0.67 -0.89
N ILE A 89 -5.90 -0.10 -0.85
CA ILE A 89 -7.10 -0.78 -0.29
C ILE A 89 -7.65 -1.72 -1.35
N LEU A 90 -7.14 -2.95 -1.37
CA LEU A 90 -7.34 -3.89 -2.47
C LEU A 90 -8.80 -4.15 -2.84
N PRO A 91 -9.75 -4.39 -1.90
CA PRO A 91 -11.13 -4.70 -2.27
C PRO A 91 -11.90 -3.55 -2.90
N LEU A 92 -11.43 -2.30 -2.77
CA LEU A 92 -12.11 -1.13 -3.31
C LEU A 92 -11.86 -0.93 -4.80
N GLN A 93 -10.96 -1.70 -5.40
CA GLN A 93 -10.61 -1.60 -6.83
C GLN A 93 -10.74 -2.95 -7.51
N HIS A 94 -11.16 -2.93 -8.77
CA HIS A 94 -11.22 -4.17 -9.56
C HIS A 94 -9.81 -4.72 -9.79
N PRO A 95 -9.52 -6.00 -9.48
CA PRO A 95 -8.16 -6.55 -9.47
C PRO A 95 -7.45 -6.46 -10.82
N ILE A 96 -8.16 -6.61 -11.94
CA ILE A 96 -7.58 -6.45 -13.29
C ILE A 96 -7.09 -5.01 -13.51
N VAL A 97 -7.85 -4.01 -13.04
CA VAL A 97 -7.49 -2.59 -13.16
C VAL A 97 -6.27 -2.28 -12.29
N THR A 98 -6.28 -2.77 -11.05
CA THR A 98 -5.16 -2.63 -10.11
C THR A 98 -3.89 -3.30 -10.65
N ALA A 99 -4.01 -4.53 -11.15
CA ALA A 99 -2.88 -5.25 -11.76
C ALA A 99 -2.29 -4.46 -12.93
N LYS A 100 -3.16 -3.92 -13.82
CA LYS A 100 -2.74 -3.14 -14.97
C LYS A 100 -2.03 -1.83 -14.57
N ALA A 101 -2.59 -1.08 -13.63
CA ALA A 101 -2.00 0.18 -13.18
C ALA A 101 -0.60 -0.06 -12.59
N LEU A 102 -0.47 -1.03 -11.67
CA LEU A 102 0.78 -1.32 -10.98
C LEU A 102 1.84 -1.90 -11.93
N SER A 103 1.49 -2.84 -12.83
CA SER A 103 2.44 -3.36 -13.81
C SER A 103 2.93 -2.28 -14.78
N THR A 104 2.04 -1.35 -15.19
CA THR A 104 2.39 -0.23 -16.05
C THR A 104 3.39 0.70 -15.36
N ILE A 105 3.10 1.10 -14.11
CA ILE A 105 4.00 2.00 -13.36
C ILE A 105 5.33 1.30 -13.07
N ASP A 106 5.30 0.02 -12.72
CA ASP A 106 6.51 -0.77 -12.48
C ASP A 106 7.40 -0.85 -13.74
N TRP A 107 6.79 -1.12 -14.90
CA TRP A 107 7.48 -1.16 -16.17
C TRP A 107 8.08 0.22 -16.53
N MET A 108 7.29 1.29 -16.46
CA MET A 108 7.72 2.67 -16.78
C MET A 108 8.76 3.20 -15.80
N SER A 109 8.77 2.72 -14.57
CA SER A 109 9.75 3.10 -13.54
C SER A 109 11.01 2.22 -13.53
N SER A 110 11.11 1.22 -14.44
CA SER A 110 12.20 0.24 -14.46
C SER A 110 12.34 -0.53 -13.13
N GLY A 111 11.20 -0.96 -12.57
CA GLY A 111 11.16 -1.86 -11.42
C GLY A 111 11.30 -1.18 -10.05
N ARG A 112 10.80 0.04 -9.88
CA ARG A 112 10.89 0.77 -8.60
C ARG A 112 9.65 0.67 -7.71
N ILE A 113 8.61 -0.06 -8.14
CA ILE A 113 7.37 -0.17 -7.37
C ILE A 113 7.45 -1.30 -6.35
N THR A 114 6.94 -1.02 -5.18
CA THR A 114 6.50 -1.98 -4.16
C THR A 114 5.05 -1.67 -3.85
N VAL A 115 4.22 -2.66 -3.63
CA VAL A 115 2.83 -2.44 -3.24
C VAL A 115 2.56 -3.03 -1.87
N THR A 116 2.01 -2.24 -0.96
CA THR A 116 1.45 -2.75 0.29
C THR A 116 -0.06 -2.81 0.16
N PHE A 117 -0.61 -4.01 0.08
CA PHE A 117 -2.05 -4.23 0.08
C PHE A 117 -2.60 -4.39 1.49
N ALA A 118 -3.79 -3.84 1.73
CA ALA A 118 -4.58 -4.14 2.91
C ALA A 118 -6.06 -4.24 2.57
N VAL A 119 -6.85 -4.77 3.52
CA VAL A 119 -8.27 -5.01 3.30
C VAL A 119 -9.16 -3.79 3.52
N GLY A 120 -8.63 -2.71 4.09
CA GLY A 120 -9.41 -1.52 4.46
C GLY A 120 -10.20 -1.67 5.77
N TRP A 121 -10.55 -0.54 6.38
CA TRP A 121 -11.21 -0.49 7.69
C TRP A 121 -12.48 0.38 7.71
N LEU A 122 -12.62 1.34 6.80
CA LEU A 122 -13.67 2.35 6.79
C LEU A 122 -14.92 1.82 6.05
N GLU A 123 -15.85 1.25 6.79
CA GLU A 123 -17.06 0.59 6.25
C GLU A 123 -17.89 1.51 5.35
N GLU A 124 -18.02 2.78 5.73
CA GLU A 124 -18.79 3.77 4.96
C GLU A 124 -18.18 4.04 3.58
N GLU A 125 -16.85 3.99 3.45
CA GLU A 125 -16.18 4.10 2.15
C GLU A 125 -16.54 2.91 1.24
N PHE A 126 -16.55 1.70 1.79
CA PHE A 126 -17.00 0.49 1.08
C PHE A 126 -18.45 0.61 0.62
N LYS A 127 -19.33 1.09 1.48
CA LYS A 127 -20.74 1.30 1.17
C LYS A 127 -20.93 2.31 0.05
N LEU A 128 -20.21 3.43 0.08
CA LEU A 128 -20.26 4.46 -0.95
C LEU A 128 -19.78 3.97 -2.32
N LEU A 129 -18.82 3.04 -2.33
CA LEU A 129 -18.26 2.43 -3.54
C LEU A 129 -19.00 1.15 -3.96
N GLY A 130 -20.06 0.75 -3.24
CA GLY A 130 -20.85 -0.43 -3.55
C GLY A 130 -20.13 -1.76 -3.30
N VAL A 131 -19.12 -1.78 -2.44
CA VAL A 131 -18.31 -2.97 -2.15
C VAL A 131 -18.75 -3.59 -0.82
N PRO A 132 -19.00 -4.92 -0.73
CA PRO A 132 -19.46 -5.58 0.49
C PRO A 132 -18.34 -5.64 1.55
N PHE A 133 -18.44 -4.80 2.58
CA PHE A 133 -17.43 -4.64 3.63
C PHE A 133 -17.09 -5.96 4.34
N HIS A 134 -18.08 -6.76 4.71
CA HIS A 134 -17.86 -8.02 5.44
C HIS A 134 -17.22 -9.14 4.59
N GLU A 135 -17.16 -8.96 3.28
CA GLU A 135 -16.48 -9.89 2.36
C GLU A 135 -15.06 -9.46 2.00
N ARG A 136 -14.61 -8.27 2.43
CA ARG A 136 -13.34 -7.66 2.02
C ARG A 136 -12.09 -8.55 2.21
N GLY A 137 -12.08 -9.38 3.26
CA GLY A 137 -10.98 -10.33 3.48
C GLY A 137 -10.94 -11.42 2.42
N ARG A 138 -12.08 -12.05 2.12
CA ARG A 138 -12.21 -13.09 1.08
C ARG A 138 -11.97 -12.53 -0.31
N MET A 139 -12.50 -11.34 -0.58
CA MET A 139 -12.23 -10.61 -1.83
C MET A 139 -10.74 -10.36 -2.01
N SER A 140 -10.04 -9.92 -0.96
CA SER A 140 -8.59 -9.67 -1.01
C SER A 140 -7.79 -10.94 -1.30
N ASP A 141 -8.15 -12.06 -0.70
CA ASP A 141 -7.48 -13.35 -0.94
C ASP A 141 -7.60 -13.78 -2.41
N GLU A 142 -8.79 -13.62 -2.98
CA GLU A 142 -9.07 -13.93 -4.38
C GLU A 142 -8.40 -12.94 -5.34
N TYR A 143 -8.50 -11.64 -5.04
CA TYR A 143 -7.91 -10.58 -5.85
C TYR A 143 -6.38 -10.67 -5.92
N LEU A 144 -5.71 -10.99 -4.80
CA LEU A 144 -4.27 -11.22 -4.79
C LEU A 144 -3.87 -12.38 -5.70
N ALA A 145 -4.58 -13.50 -5.62
CA ALA A 145 -4.31 -14.65 -6.46
C ALA A 145 -4.51 -14.31 -7.95
N ALA A 146 -5.61 -13.63 -8.28
CA ALA A 146 -5.91 -13.20 -9.65
C ALA A 146 -4.87 -12.19 -10.19
N ILE A 147 -4.42 -11.25 -9.36
CA ILE A 147 -3.39 -10.27 -9.74
C ILE A 147 -2.06 -10.96 -10.01
N ILE A 148 -1.64 -11.90 -9.16
CA ILE A 148 -0.40 -12.65 -9.35
C ILE A 148 -0.48 -13.49 -10.63
N GLU A 149 -1.63 -14.14 -10.90
CA GLU A 149 -1.86 -14.88 -12.14
C GLU A 149 -1.68 -13.96 -13.37
N LEU A 150 -2.30 -12.78 -13.37
CA LEU A 150 -2.14 -11.80 -14.45
C LEU A 150 -0.70 -11.35 -14.66
N TRP A 151 0.08 -11.23 -13.58
CA TRP A 151 1.46 -10.76 -13.66
C TRP A 151 2.45 -11.82 -14.10
N THR A 152 2.17 -13.11 -13.83
CA THR A 152 3.16 -14.18 -13.97
C THR A 152 2.86 -15.18 -15.09
N SER A 153 1.58 -15.43 -15.40
CA SER A 153 1.18 -16.38 -16.42
C SER A 153 1.27 -15.79 -17.85
N GLU A 154 1.70 -16.58 -18.82
CA GLU A 154 1.69 -16.20 -20.24
C GLU A 154 0.26 -16.16 -20.80
N SER A 155 -0.58 -17.11 -20.40
CA SER A 155 -2.01 -17.18 -20.75
C SER A 155 -2.86 -17.19 -19.47
N PRO A 156 -3.04 -16.00 -18.82
CA PRO A 156 -3.72 -15.93 -17.56
C PRO A 156 -5.15 -16.47 -17.61
N SER A 157 -5.47 -17.34 -16.66
CA SER A 157 -6.82 -17.86 -16.44
C SER A 157 -7.08 -17.96 -14.95
N PHE A 158 -8.22 -17.47 -14.51
CA PHE A 158 -8.60 -17.49 -13.11
C PHE A 158 -10.11 -17.67 -12.97
N GLU A 159 -10.53 -18.54 -12.06
CA GLU A 159 -11.94 -18.76 -11.74
C GLU A 159 -12.16 -18.52 -10.25
N GLY A 160 -12.94 -17.51 -9.92
CA GLY A 160 -13.27 -17.12 -8.56
C GLY A 160 -14.71 -16.66 -8.41
N LYS A 161 -15.09 -16.35 -7.18
CA LYS A 161 -16.42 -15.82 -6.85
C LYS A 161 -16.57 -14.34 -7.26
N TYR A 162 -15.51 -13.57 -7.12
CA TYR A 162 -15.54 -12.11 -7.28
C TYR A 162 -14.91 -11.66 -8.59
N VAL A 163 -14.03 -12.47 -9.17
CA VAL A 163 -13.41 -12.21 -10.47
C VAL A 163 -13.14 -13.52 -11.20
N SER A 164 -13.40 -13.54 -12.49
CA SER A 164 -13.06 -14.66 -13.37
C SER A 164 -12.61 -14.13 -14.72
N PHE A 165 -11.61 -14.77 -15.30
CA PHE A 165 -11.16 -14.56 -16.68
C PHE A 165 -10.54 -15.84 -17.21
N LYS A 166 -10.55 -16.02 -18.52
CA LYS A 166 -10.04 -17.23 -19.16
C LYS A 166 -9.27 -16.88 -20.42
N ASP A 167 -8.04 -17.40 -20.50
CA ASP A 167 -7.15 -17.29 -21.66
C ASP A 167 -7.07 -15.84 -22.19
N VAL A 168 -6.68 -14.91 -21.31
CA VAL A 168 -6.59 -13.50 -21.65
C VAL A 168 -5.14 -13.07 -21.92
N ALA A 169 -4.96 -12.08 -22.77
CA ALA A 169 -3.69 -11.38 -22.92
C ALA A 169 -3.60 -10.26 -21.89
N PHE A 170 -2.51 -10.25 -21.11
CA PHE A 170 -2.25 -9.20 -20.13
C PHE A 170 -0.82 -8.67 -20.28
N GLU A 171 -0.67 -7.47 -20.84
CA GLU A 171 0.58 -6.75 -21.04
C GLU A 171 0.43 -5.26 -20.69
N PRO A 172 1.51 -4.55 -20.24
CA PRO A 172 2.81 -5.14 -19.94
C PRO A 172 2.78 -5.98 -18.67
N LYS A 173 3.61 -7.01 -18.63
CA LYS A 173 3.96 -7.67 -17.35
C LYS A 173 4.79 -6.71 -16.50
N PRO A 174 4.84 -6.88 -15.17
CA PRO A 174 5.78 -6.13 -14.33
C PRO A 174 7.23 -6.25 -14.84
N PHE A 175 7.98 -5.17 -14.70
CA PHE A 175 9.41 -5.16 -14.99
C PHE A 175 10.16 -6.10 -14.03
N GLN A 176 9.83 -6.05 -12.76
CA GLN A 176 10.37 -6.93 -11.72
C GLN A 176 9.86 -8.37 -11.89
N LYS A 177 10.72 -9.36 -11.67
CA LYS A 177 10.39 -10.78 -11.83
C LYS A 177 10.49 -11.55 -10.51
N PRO A 178 9.59 -12.51 -10.26
CA PRO A 178 8.47 -12.94 -11.10
C PRO A 178 7.35 -11.90 -11.19
N HIS A 179 7.24 -10.98 -10.25
CA HIS A 179 6.34 -9.83 -10.19
C HIS A 179 6.94 -8.77 -9.25
N LEU A 180 6.33 -7.60 -9.20
CA LEU A 180 6.72 -6.55 -8.25
C LEU A 180 6.54 -7.02 -6.79
N PRO A 181 7.36 -6.53 -5.84
CA PRO A 181 7.24 -6.91 -4.43
C PRO A 181 5.87 -6.54 -3.86
N VAL A 182 5.23 -7.51 -3.23
CA VAL A 182 3.96 -7.36 -2.53
C VAL A 182 4.23 -7.40 -1.02
N TRP A 183 3.75 -6.41 -0.30
CA TRP A 183 3.69 -6.40 1.15
C TRP A 183 2.23 -6.45 1.61
N MET A 184 2.00 -6.93 2.82
CA MET A 184 0.66 -6.95 3.42
C MET A 184 0.60 -6.02 4.62
N GLY A 185 -0.43 -5.16 4.65
CA GLY A 185 -0.75 -4.29 5.78
C GLY A 185 -1.76 -4.92 6.73
N GLY A 186 -1.62 -4.62 8.03
CA GLY A 186 -2.56 -4.98 9.08
C GLY A 186 -2.01 -5.94 10.12
N ASP A 187 -2.72 -6.00 11.28
CA ASP A 187 -2.25 -6.64 12.50
C ASP A 187 -3.03 -7.92 12.86
N ALA A 188 -4.21 -8.12 12.26
CA ALA A 188 -5.04 -9.29 12.51
C ALA A 188 -4.38 -10.57 11.96
N ASP A 189 -4.59 -11.70 12.62
CA ASP A 189 -4.05 -13.01 12.19
C ASP A 189 -4.39 -13.36 10.74
N ALA A 190 -5.57 -12.95 10.26
CA ALA A 190 -5.95 -13.12 8.87
C ALA A 190 -5.04 -12.32 7.90
N ALA A 191 -4.59 -11.12 8.28
CA ALA A 191 -3.63 -10.33 7.51
C ALA A 191 -2.24 -10.99 7.53
N LEU A 192 -1.81 -11.51 8.68
CA LEU A 192 -0.53 -12.21 8.82
C LEU A 192 -0.50 -13.53 8.02
N LYS A 193 -1.59 -14.29 8.02
CA LYS A 193 -1.74 -15.50 7.17
C LYS A 193 -1.69 -15.14 5.68
N ARG A 194 -2.29 -14.03 5.28
CA ARG A 194 -2.23 -13.51 3.92
C ARG A 194 -0.81 -13.08 3.56
N ALA A 195 -0.10 -12.41 4.48
CA ALA A 195 1.30 -12.07 4.31
C ALA A 195 2.17 -13.32 4.06
N ALA A 196 1.98 -14.36 4.85
CA ALA A 196 2.69 -15.64 4.66
C ALA A 196 2.46 -16.28 3.29
N ARG A 197 1.25 -16.13 2.74
CA ARG A 197 0.86 -16.74 1.48
C ARG A 197 1.32 -15.97 0.24
N PHE A 198 1.28 -14.65 0.28
CA PHE A 198 1.38 -13.83 -0.93
C PHE A 198 2.50 -12.79 -0.89
N ALA A 199 3.07 -12.48 0.28
CA ALA A 199 3.89 -11.30 0.43
C ALA A 199 5.36 -11.62 0.71
N SER A 200 6.22 -10.68 0.33
CA SER A 200 7.63 -10.60 0.70
C SER A 200 7.88 -9.61 1.85
N GLY A 201 6.81 -9.06 2.45
CA GLY A 201 6.94 -8.14 3.59
C GLY A 201 5.61 -7.88 4.29
N TRP A 202 5.74 -7.32 5.49
CA TRP A 202 4.62 -6.97 6.35
C TRP A 202 4.74 -5.54 6.85
N MET A 203 3.63 -4.80 6.81
CA MET A 203 3.50 -3.45 7.34
C MET A 203 2.47 -3.47 8.48
N PRO A 204 2.90 -3.53 9.75
CA PRO A 204 2.02 -3.40 10.89
C PRO A 204 1.42 -1.99 10.95
N PHE A 205 0.24 -1.89 11.55
CA PHE A 205 -0.45 -0.61 11.77
C PHE A 205 -0.42 -0.19 13.24
N LEU A 206 -0.83 -1.09 14.14
CA LEU A 206 -0.92 -0.84 15.58
C LEU A 206 -0.02 -1.77 16.41
N THR A 207 0.59 -2.78 15.81
CA THR A 207 1.48 -3.70 16.51
C THR A 207 2.67 -2.93 17.10
N ARG A 208 2.96 -3.14 18.37
CA ARG A 208 4.08 -2.49 19.06
C ARG A 208 5.39 -3.18 18.67
N PRO A 209 6.52 -2.46 18.69
CA PRO A 209 7.84 -3.03 18.33
C PRO A 209 8.21 -4.28 19.14
N GLU A 210 7.88 -4.32 20.42
CA GLU A 210 8.12 -5.46 21.30
C GLU A 210 7.37 -6.73 20.89
N ASP A 211 6.26 -6.60 20.17
CA ASP A 211 5.44 -7.71 19.69
C ASP A 211 5.89 -8.23 18.29
N PHE A 212 6.77 -7.52 17.60
CA PHE A 212 7.22 -7.90 16.25
C PHE A 212 7.81 -9.30 16.16
N PRO A 213 8.71 -9.74 17.06
CA PRO A 213 9.26 -11.08 16.97
C PRO A 213 8.18 -12.16 16.93
N ALA A 214 7.21 -12.10 17.85
CA ALA A 214 6.12 -13.08 17.92
C ALA A 214 5.22 -13.05 16.64
N ARG A 215 4.96 -11.86 16.09
CA ARG A 215 4.17 -11.72 14.85
C ARG A 215 4.91 -12.22 13.63
N ILE A 216 6.21 -11.96 13.54
CA ILE A 216 7.06 -12.47 12.47
C ILE A 216 7.17 -14.00 12.55
N ASP A 217 7.34 -14.56 13.73
CA ASP A 217 7.35 -16.00 13.96
C ASP A 217 6.00 -16.63 13.58
N PHE A 218 4.89 -15.96 13.91
CA PHE A 218 3.58 -16.41 13.47
C PHE A 218 3.44 -16.44 11.95
N ILE A 219 3.90 -15.40 11.23
CA ILE A 219 3.92 -15.39 9.75
C ILE A 219 4.75 -16.55 9.22
N LYS A 220 5.97 -16.71 9.73
CA LYS A 220 6.92 -17.73 9.24
C LYS A 220 6.49 -19.16 9.56
N SER A 221 5.71 -19.36 10.62
CA SER A 221 5.16 -20.67 11.00
C SER A 221 3.99 -21.14 10.14
N GLN A 222 3.41 -20.26 9.31
CA GLN A 222 2.28 -20.65 8.48
C GLN A 222 2.71 -21.63 7.37
N PRO A 223 1.93 -22.68 7.08
CA PRO A 223 2.26 -23.67 6.02
C PRO A 223 2.43 -23.05 4.63
N ALA A 224 1.83 -21.88 4.40
CA ALA A 224 1.92 -21.16 3.13
C ALA A 224 3.19 -20.30 2.98
N PHE A 225 3.99 -20.13 4.06
CA PHE A 225 5.21 -19.35 4.01
C PHE A 225 6.30 -20.08 3.24
N ARG A 226 6.76 -19.49 2.13
CA ARG A 226 7.73 -20.12 1.22
C ARG A 226 9.19 -19.87 1.58
N GLY A 227 9.46 -19.18 2.69
CA GLY A 227 10.81 -18.79 3.09
C GLY A 227 11.36 -17.61 2.28
N GLY A 228 12.64 -17.31 2.46
CA GLY A 228 13.34 -16.21 1.80
C GLY A 228 13.34 -14.91 2.59
N PRO A 229 13.91 -13.83 1.99
CA PRO A 229 13.89 -12.51 2.59
C PRO A 229 12.46 -12.01 2.83
N PHE A 230 12.23 -11.42 4.01
CA PHE A 230 10.92 -10.91 4.40
C PHE A 230 11.10 -9.57 5.11
N ASP A 231 10.59 -8.53 4.49
CA ASP A 231 10.69 -7.16 4.99
C ASP A 231 9.65 -6.88 6.07
N VAL A 232 10.02 -6.06 7.06
CA VAL A 232 9.08 -5.53 8.05
C VAL A 232 9.21 -4.02 8.07
N SER A 233 8.12 -3.32 7.77
CA SER A 233 8.08 -1.86 7.81
C SER A 233 7.51 -1.37 9.13
N TYR A 234 8.14 -0.35 9.72
CA TYR A 234 7.65 0.28 10.94
C TYR A 234 7.64 1.80 10.80
N GLY A 235 6.49 2.41 11.11
CA GLY A 235 6.34 3.85 11.12
C GLY A 235 6.86 4.45 12.43
N VAL A 236 7.93 5.24 12.36
CA VAL A 236 8.40 6.04 13.49
C VAL A 236 7.91 7.47 13.31
N ALA A 237 7.15 7.97 14.27
CA ALA A 237 6.79 9.39 14.32
C ALA A 237 8.06 10.19 14.70
N THR A 238 8.70 10.78 13.70
CA THR A 238 9.92 11.59 13.89
C THR A 238 9.61 13.07 14.16
N SER A 239 8.38 13.54 13.89
CA SER A 239 7.98 14.88 14.24
C SER A 239 7.76 14.94 15.75
N ARG A 240 8.48 15.83 16.44
CA ARG A 240 7.99 16.39 17.70
C ARG A 240 6.71 17.15 17.36
N VAL A 241 5.60 16.45 17.40
CA VAL A 241 4.30 17.11 17.50
C VAL A 241 4.36 17.85 18.82
N GLY A 242 4.11 19.17 18.80
CA GLY A 242 4.35 20.06 19.92
C GLY A 242 3.77 19.51 21.22
N GLU A 243 4.33 19.90 22.33
CA GLU A 243 3.94 19.48 23.68
C GLU A 243 2.40 19.42 23.80
N GLY A 244 1.85 18.21 23.94
CA GLY A 244 0.41 17.98 24.05
C GLY A 244 -0.17 16.93 23.10
N HIS A 245 0.50 16.50 22.06
CA HIS A 245 0.03 15.40 21.20
C HIS A 245 0.43 14.07 21.81
N LYS A 246 -0.39 13.57 22.70
CA LYS A 246 -0.42 12.14 23.02
C LYS A 246 -0.96 11.45 21.76
N VAL A 247 -0.17 10.59 21.14
CA VAL A 247 -0.71 9.58 20.20
C VAL A 247 -1.69 8.76 21.02
N ASN A 248 -2.98 8.99 20.82
CA ASN A 248 -4.01 8.23 21.51
C ASN A 248 -3.91 6.80 20.97
N ARG A 249 -3.39 5.89 21.79
CA ARG A 249 -3.20 4.46 21.48
C ARG A 249 -4.39 3.62 21.94
N ASP A 250 -5.47 4.26 22.34
CA ASP A 250 -6.68 3.55 22.73
C ASP A 250 -7.48 3.13 21.49
N PRO A 251 -8.00 1.88 21.49
CA PRO A 251 -8.59 1.19 20.34
C PRO A 251 -9.86 1.81 19.81
#